data_ac8eda6c9e9e80d1bcee40d00de318e3
#
_entry.id   ac8eda6c9e9e80d1bcee40d00de318e3
#
_cell.length_a   1.000
_cell.length_b   1.000
_cell.length_c   1.000
_cell.angle_alpha   90.00
_cell.angle_beta   90.00
_cell.angle_gamma   90.00
#
_symmetry.space_group_name_H-M   'P 1'
#
loop_
_entity.id
_entity.type
_entity.pdbx_description
1 polymer ?
#
loop_
_entity_poly.entity_id
_entity_poly.type
_entity_poly.pdbx_seq_one_letter_code
_entity_poly.pdbx_strand_id
1 'polypeptide(L)'
;MQMQAMQVLSKSQDVTADNLANINTPGFKGNKLFYRMMTENLNGQEIKKAVPMSQVNMDQGILEPTGNELDVAINGDGFFKVQDGDQEYLTRDGRFSLNSDGILVNSSGAQVMGESGPIQLSELFQSNNESGGANQLEISKDGTILINGNPQDKLQIVKVDDPTVLERQGSTYFTVKDEIELSDEGIGLVMQGYFEKGNVEPLAEMVDMMRNMQMFESQQRALKTTDDMLSQVTSRLGRL
;
A
#
# COMPACT_ATOMS: atom_id res chain seq x y z
N MET A 1 -31.07 -9.75 -0.29
CA MET A 1 -30.45 -9.22 -1.52
C MET A 1 -30.12 -7.74 -1.44
N GLN A 2 -31.05 -6.83 -1.12
CA GLN A 2 -30.77 -5.38 -1.07
C GLN A 2 -29.71 -4.99 -0.04
N MET A 3 -29.74 -5.57 1.16
CA MET A 3 -28.74 -5.29 2.21
C MET A 3 -27.32 -5.71 1.80
N GLN A 4 -27.19 -6.80 1.06
CA GLN A 4 -25.91 -7.27 0.51
C GLN A 4 -25.38 -6.34 -0.57
N ALA A 5 -26.25 -5.82 -1.45
CA ALA A 5 -25.86 -4.84 -2.46
C ALA A 5 -25.35 -3.53 -1.82
N MET A 6 -25.99 -3.08 -0.74
CA MET A 6 -25.50 -1.91 0.01
C MET A 6 -24.15 -2.15 0.66
N GLN A 7 -23.90 -3.33 1.24
CA GLN A 7 -22.59 -3.69 1.82
C GLN A 7 -21.49 -3.69 0.75
N VAL A 8 -21.80 -4.23 -0.44
CA VAL A 8 -20.87 -4.22 -1.58
C VAL A 8 -20.53 -2.79 -2.00
N LEU A 9 -21.55 -1.93 -2.15
CA LEU A 9 -21.36 -0.53 -2.53
C LEU A 9 -20.57 0.24 -1.47
N SER A 10 -20.89 0.03 -0.19
CA SER A 10 -20.14 0.64 0.91
C SER A 10 -18.66 0.23 0.86
N LYS A 11 -18.38 -1.09 0.68
CA LYS A 11 -16.99 -1.56 0.58
C LYS A 11 -16.27 -1.01 -0.65
N SER A 12 -16.99 -0.88 -1.78
CA SER A 12 -16.43 -0.23 -2.98
C SER A 12 -16.10 1.23 -2.73
N GLN A 13 -16.97 1.96 -2.03
CA GLN A 13 -16.75 3.34 -1.68
C GLN A 13 -15.57 3.52 -0.72
N ASP A 14 -15.43 2.64 0.28
CA ASP A 14 -14.29 2.64 1.21
C ASP A 14 -12.98 2.45 0.46
N VAL A 15 -12.91 1.49 -0.48
CA VAL A 15 -11.71 1.22 -1.29
C VAL A 15 -11.35 2.43 -2.17
N THR A 16 -12.33 3.00 -2.86
CA THR A 16 -12.11 4.18 -3.72
C THR A 16 -11.70 5.41 -2.90
N ALA A 17 -12.30 5.60 -1.72
CA ALA A 17 -11.94 6.70 -0.83
C ALA A 17 -10.51 6.55 -0.28
N ASP A 18 -10.11 5.33 0.12
CA ASP A 18 -8.76 5.04 0.58
C ASP A 18 -7.72 5.27 -0.54
N ASN A 19 -8.00 4.80 -1.76
CA ASN A 19 -7.16 5.03 -2.92
C ASN A 19 -7.00 6.53 -3.20
N LEU A 20 -8.10 7.29 -3.20
CA LEU A 20 -8.08 8.72 -3.49
C LEU A 20 -7.36 9.51 -2.40
N ALA A 21 -7.53 9.16 -1.13
CA ALA A 21 -6.85 9.82 -0.01
C ALA A 21 -5.32 9.66 -0.09
N ASN A 22 -4.85 8.53 -0.63
CA ASN A 22 -3.43 8.18 -0.69
C ASN A 22 -2.78 8.38 -2.07
N ILE A 23 -3.45 9.07 -2.99
CA ILE A 23 -2.99 9.21 -4.37
C ILE A 23 -1.62 9.89 -4.50
N ASN A 24 -1.34 10.83 -3.59
CA ASN A 24 -0.06 11.56 -3.54
C ASN A 24 0.93 10.94 -2.55
N THR A 25 0.59 9.79 -1.95
CA THR A 25 1.47 9.09 -1.02
C THR A 25 2.47 8.25 -1.79
N PRO A 26 3.78 8.53 -1.74
CA PRO A 26 4.79 7.72 -2.41
C PRO A 26 4.81 6.29 -1.90
N GLY A 27 5.05 5.35 -2.80
CA GLY A 27 5.05 3.92 -2.49
C GLY A 27 3.68 3.34 -2.19
N PHE A 28 2.60 4.12 -2.28
CA PHE A 28 1.25 3.62 -2.06
C PHE A 28 0.84 2.63 -3.14
N LYS A 29 0.33 1.49 -2.73
CA LYS A 29 -0.27 0.48 -3.61
C LYS A 29 -1.78 0.49 -3.44
N GLY A 30 -2.50 0.90 -4.46
CA GLY A 30 -3.96 0.96 -4.43
C GLY A 30 -4.61 -0.39 -4.15
N ASN A 31 -5.83 -0.37 -3.66
CA ASN A 31 -6.65 -1.55 -3.49
C ASN A 31 -7.59 -1.72 -4.70
N LYS A 32 -7.75 -2.95 -5.17
CA LYS A 32 -8.77 -3.34 -6.16
C LYS A 32 -9.82 -4.20 -5.49
N LEU A 33 -11.10 -3.94 -5.80
CA LEU A 33 -12.22 -4.76 -5.34
C LEU A 33 -12.45 -5.90 -6.33
N PHE A 34 -12.59 -7.11 -5.82
CA PHE A 34 -12.97 -8.28 -6.60
C PHE A 34 -14.01 -9.10 -5.85
N TYR A 35 -14.68 -10.00 -6.56
CA TYR A 35 -15.74 -10.82 -5.99
C TYR A 35 -15.32 -12.28 -5.96
N ARG A 36 -15.29 -12.86 -4.77
CA ARG A 36 -15.09 -14.31 -4.61
C ARG A 36 -16.47 -14.97 -4.51
N MET A 37 -16.70 -15.98 -5.34
CA MET A 37 -17.90 -16.82 -5.23
C MET A 37 -17.70 -17.84 -4.11
N MET A 38 -18.46 -17.71 -3.03
CA MET A 38 -18.49 -18.67 -1.94
C MET A 38 -19.75 -19.50 -2.02
N THR A 39 -19.62 -20.82 -1.83
CA THR A 39 -20.76 -21.73 -1.75
C THR A 39 -21.10 -21.94 -0.28
N GLU A 40 -22.29 -21.54 0.12
CA GLU A 40 -22.83 -21.73 1.47
C GLU A 40 -23.95 -22.77 1.42
N ASN A 41 -23.87 -23.81 2.26
CA ASN A 41 -24.91 -24.82 2.39
C ASN A 41 -25.95 -24.37 3.43
N LEU A 42 -27.08 -23.88 2.97
CA LEU A 42 -28.22 -23.54 3.82
C LEU A 42 -29.33 -24.59 3.61
N ASN A 43 -29.63 -25.33 4.67
CA ASN A 43 -30.70 -26.36 4.67
C ASN A 43 -30.58 -27.39 3.55
N GLY A 44 -29.37 -27.80 3.17
CA GLY A 44 -29.15 -28.80 2.10
C GLY A 44 -29.20 -28.23 0.67
N GLN A 45 -29.32 -26.91 0.52
CA GLN A 45 -29.21 -26.23 -0.77
C GLN A 45 -27.90 -25.45 -0.84
N GLU A 46 -27.17 -25.66 -1.92
CA GLU A 46 -25.96 -24.87 -2.23
C GLU A 46 -26.35 -23.50 -2.77
N ILE A 47 -26.09 -22.45 -1.99
CA ILE A 47 -26.29 -21.07 -2.41
C ILE A 47 -24.93 -20.48 -2.73
N LYS A 48 -24.74 -20.02 -3.96
CA LYS A 48 -23.55 -19.28 -4.37
C LYS A 48 -23.72 -17.80 -4.01
N LYS A 49 -22.82 -17.29 -3.17
CA LYS A 49 -22.80 -15.91 -2.71
C LYS A 49 -21.52 -15.23 -3.20
N ALA A 50 -21.65 -14.08 -3.86
CA ALA A 50 -20.51 -13.24 -4.19
C ALA A 50 -20.13 -12.40 -2.95
N VAL A 51 -18.92 -12.60 -2.45
CA VAL A 51 -18.38 -11.84 -1.31
C VAL A 51 -17.36 -10.85 -1.84
N PRO A 52 -17.52 -9.53 -1.58
CA PRO A 52 -16.55 -8.54 -1.98
C PRO A 52 -15.28 -8.68 -1.15
N MET A 53 -14.14 -8.73 -1.81
CA MET A 53 -12.82 -8.75 -1.19
C MET A 53 -11.97 -7.64 -1.80
N SER A 54 -11.15 -6.99 -1.00
CA SER A 54 -10.14 -6.06 -1.50
C SER A 54 -8.79 -6.74 -1.52
N GLN A 55 -8.02 -6.51 -2.57
CA GLN A 55 -6.65 -6.96 -2.70
C GLN A 55 -5.78 -5.79 -3.11
N VAL A 56 -4.56 -5.77 -2.60
CA VAL A 56 -3.58 -4.75 -2.97
C VAL A 56 -3.18 -4.95 -4.43
N ASN A 57 -3.20 -3.86 -5.19
CA ASN A 57 -2.70 -3.84 -6.55
C ASN A 57 -1.17 -3.69 -6.52
N MET A 58 -0.44 -4.73 -6.94
CA MET A 58 1.03 -4.74 -6.94
C MET A 58 1.65 -4.14 -8.20
N ASP A 59 0.85 -3.69 -9.16
CA ASP A 59 1.38 -3.02 -10.34
C ASP A 59 2.33 -1.90 -9.92
N GLN A 60 3.43 -1.73 -10.66
CA GLN A 60 4.40 -0.68 -10.36
C GLN A 60 3.81 0.70 -10.67
N GLY A 61 4.03 1.64 -9.76
CA GLY A 61 3.72 3.06 -9.97
C GLY A 61 4.77 3.74 -10.87
N ILE A 62 4.50 4.98 -11.23
CA ILE A 62 5.44 5.79 -12.01
C ILE A 62 6.63 6.16 -11.12
N LEU A 63 7.85 5.99 -11.67
CA LEU A 63 9.07 6.43 -11.01
C LEU A 63 9.33 7.89 -11.38
N GLU A 64 9.37 8.77 -10.37
CA GLU A 64 9.62 10.20 -10.56
C GLU A 64 11.00 10.59 -10.01
N PRO A 65 11.84 11.33 -10.77
CA PRO A 65 13.13 11.79 -10.29
C PRO A 65 12.95 12.95 -9.28
N THR A 66 13.67 12.88 -8.17
CA THR A 66 13.67 13.96 -7.14
C THR A 66 14.98 14.72 -7.09
N GLY A 67 16.08 14.09 -7.48
CA GLY A 67 17.42 14.64 -7.33
C GLY A 67 17.96 14.59 -5.89
N ASN A 68 17.22 14.03 -4.94
CA ASN A 68 17.71 13.78 -3.58
C ASN A 68 18.44 12.44 -3.55
N GLU A 69 19.68 12.42 -3.08
CA GLU A 69 20.54 11.22 -3.06
C GLU A 69 20.00 10.11 -2.14
N LEU A 70 19.16 10.46 -1.16
CA LEU A 70 18.56 9.52 -0.21
C LEU A 70 17.20 8.97 -0.68
N ASP A 71 16.64 9.53 -1.75
CA ASP A 71 15.42 8.97 -2.34
C ASP A 71 15.80 7.78 -3.23
N VAL A 72 15.14 6.65 -3.01
CA VAL A 72 15.44 5.39 -3.66
C VAL A 72 14.15 4.73 -4.13
N ALA A 73 14.12 4.26 -5.36
CA ALA A 73 13.02 3.48 -5.89
C ALA A 73 13.46 2.09 -6.35
N ILE A 74 12.56 1.13 -6.32
CA ILE A 74 12.78 -0.20 -6.89
C ILE A 74 12.10 -0.25 -8.24
N ASN A 75 12.86 -0.50 -9.31
CA ASN A 75 12.32 -0.74 -10.64
C ASN A 75 12.14 -2.24 -10.85
N GLY A 76 10.92 -2.72 -10.71
CA GLY A 76 10.55 -4.14 -10.71
C GLY A 76 9.95 -4.59 -9.37
N ASP A 77 10.00 -5.89 -9.10
CA ASP A 77 9.44 -6.51 -7.90
C ASP A 77 10.36 -6.29 -6.68
N GLY A 78 9.76 -6.24 -5.49
CA GLY A 78 10.46 -6.15 -4.20
C GLY A 78 9.89 -5.09 -3.29
N PHE A 79 10.30 -5.10 -2.03
CA PHE A 79 9.94 -4.13 -1.00
C PHE A 79 11.17 -3.83 -0.16
N PHE A 80 11.31 -2.61 0.27
CA PHE A 80 12.25 -2.26 1.32
C PHE A 80 11.76 -2.83 2.64
N LYS A 81 12.68 -3.39 3.40
CA LYS A 81 12.41 -3.83 4.77
C LYS A 81 12.72 -2.68 5.72
N VAL A 82 11.76 -2.36 6.58
CA VAL A 82 11.89 -1.31 7.59
C VAL A 82 11.47 -1.84 8.96
N GLN A 83 12.01 -1.29 10.02
CA GLN A 83 11.71 -1.66 11.39
C GLN A 83 11.18 -0.46 12.18
N ASP A 84 10.03 -0.64 12.82
CA ASP A 84 9.44 0.33 13.75
C ASP A 84 9.28 -0.33 15.13
N GLY A 85 10.14 0.07 16.07
CA GLY A 85 10.29 -0.62 17.35
C GLY A 85 10.75 -2.06 17.18
N ASP A 86 9.94 -3.01 17.65
CA ASP A 86 10.23 -4.46 17.55
C ASP A 86 9.57 -5.12 16.32
N GLN A 87 8.84 -4.35 15.48
CA GLN A 87 8.10 -4.90 14.35
C GLN A 87 8.74 -4.56 13.03
N GLU A 88 8.80 -5.57 12.15
CA GLU A 88 9.29 -5.44 10.80
C GLU A 88 8.14 -5.21 9.82
N TYR A 89 8.34 -4.29 8.89
CA TYR A 89 7.39 -3.95 7.84
C TYR A 89 8.06 -3.94 6.49
N LEU A 90 7.25 -4.15 5.46
CA LEU A 90 7.64 -4.00 4.06
C LEU A 90 7.02 -2.72 3.51
N THR A 91 7.80 -1.97 2.73
CA THR A 91 7.32 -0.72 2.12
C THR A 91 7.88 -0.50 0.72
N ARG A 92 7.15 0.25 -0.10
CA ARG A 92 7.63 0.79 -1.38
C ARG A 92 8.00 2.27 -1.29
N ASP A 93 7.72 2.94 -0.15
CA ASP A 93 8.17 4.32 0.07
C ASP A 93 9.67 4.32 0.36
N GLY A 94 10.43 4.77 -0.63
CA GLY A 94 11.89 4.89 -0.55
C GLY A 94 12.37 6.31 -0.33
N ARG A 95 11.54 7.21 0.18
CA ARG A 95 11.97 8.54 0.61
C ARG A 95 12.60 8.45 1.98
N PHE A 96 13.91 8.31 1.97
CA PHE A 96 14.66 8.14 3.19
C PHE A 96 15.30 9.45 3.65
N SER A 97 15.62 9.51 4.92
CA SER A 97 16.33 10.60 5.57
C SER A 97 17.24 10.06 6.66
N LEU A 98 18.19 10.86 7.12
CA LEU A 98 19.03 10.48 8.25
C LEU A 98 18.48 11.13 9.52
N ASN A 99 18.37 10.33 10.57
CA ASN A 99 18.04 10.85 11.90
C ASN A 99 19.28 11.44 12.59
N SER A 100 19.13 11.96 13.83
CA SER A 100 20.22 12.55 14.62
C SER A 100 21.38 11.59 14.91
N ASP A 101 21.12 10.29 14.89
CA ASP A 101 22.10 9.24 15.17
C ASP A 101 22.80 8.72 13.90
N GLY A 102 22.46 9.29 12.73
CA GLY A 102 22.98 8.86 11.43
C GLY A 102 22.38 7.57 10.91
N ILE A 103 21.25 7.13 11.46
CA ILE A 103 20.50 5.97 10.98
C ILE A 103 19.56 6.39 9.86
N LEU A 104 19.52 5.60 8.80
CA LEU A 104 18.61 5.80 7.69
C LEU A 104 17.18 5.44 8.11
N VAL A 105 16.27 6.40 8.00
CA VAL A 105 14.86 6.26 8.38
C VAL A 105 13.97 6.70 7.24
N ASN A 106 12.76 6.17 7.21
CA ASN A 106 11.74 6.60 6.26
C ASN A 106 10.96 7.83 6.78
N SER A 107 9.97 8.29 6.03
CA SER A 107 9.14 9.46 6.35
C SER A 107 8.35 9.34 7.66
N SER A 108 8.13 8.13 8.16
CA SER A 108 7.43 7.84 9.43
C SER A 108 8.39 7.63 10.61
N GLY A 109 9.72 7.66 10.38
CA GLY A 109 10.74 7.45 11.41
C GLY A 109 11.14 5.98 11.61
N ALA A 110 10.59 5.03 10.84
CA ALA A 110 11.00 3.63 10.89
C ALA A 110 12.40 3.46 10.28
N GLN A 111 13.23 2.63 10.90
CA GLN A 111 14.61 2.38 10.48
C GLN A 111 14.65 1.51 9.24
N VAL A 112 15.44 1.88 8.25
CA VAL A 112 15.66 1.10 7.04
C VAL A 112 16.67 -0.01 7.32
N MET A 113 16.28 -1.24 6.96
CA MET A 113 17.11 -2.41 7.22
C MET A 113 18.06 -2.68 6.06
N GLY A 114 19.30 -2.93 6.40
CA GLY A 114 20.34 -3.49 5.53
C GLY A 114 20.60 -4.96 5.85
N GLU A 115 21.55 -5.57 5.15
CA GLU A 115 21.97 -6.95 5.41
C GLU A 115 22.56 -7.14 6.82
N SER A 116 23.18 -6.08 7.37
CA SER A 116 23.83 -6.10 8.70
C SER A 116 22.92 -5.62 9.85
N GLY A 117 21.71 -5.16 9.55
CA GLY A 117 20.79 -4.56 10.51
C GLY A 117 20.33 -3.16 10.08
N PRO A 118 19.96 -2.24 11.01
CA PRO A 118 19.62 -0.88 10.68
C PRO A 118 20.80 -0.15 10.01
N ILE A 119 20.55 0.46 8.85
CA ILE A 119 21.60 1.12 8.09
C ILE A 119 22.06 2.39 8.81
N GLN A 120 23.33 2.44 9.18
CA GLN A 120 23.94 3.58 9.84
C GLN A 120 24.98 4.23 8.94
N LEU A 121 24.76 5.51 8.61
CA LEU A 121 25.60 6.31 7.72
C LEU A 121 26.27 7.47 8.48
N SER A 122 26.77 7.18 9.69
CA SER A 122 27.40 8.19 10.56
C SER A 122 28.64 8.84 9.94
N GLU A 123 29.31 8.20 8.97
CA GLU A 123 30.43 8.77 8.23
C GLU A 123 30.04 10.01 7.41
N LEU A 124 28.81 10.14 6.96
CA LEU A 124 28.32 11.33 6.27
C LEU A 124 28.35 12.58 7.16
N PHE A 125 28.27 12.41 8.49
CA PHE A 125 28.35 13.53 9.44
C PHE A 125 29.78 13.84 9.90
N GLN A 126 30.71 12.89 9.83
CA GLN A 126 32.07 13.05 10.37
C GLN A 126 33.02 13.81 9.45
N SER A 127 32.68 13.98 8.18
CA SER A 127 33.56 14.53 7.16
C SER A 127 33.72 16.07 7.15
N ASN A 128 33.22 16.79 8.14
CA ASN A 128 33.35 18.26 8.16
C ASN A 128 34.73 18.78 8.60
N ASN A 129 35.71 17.92 8.92
CA ASN A 129 36.90 18.40 9.63
C ASN A 129 38.27 18.31 8.93
N GLU A 130 38.48 17.53 7.85
CA GLU A 130 39.88 17.42 7.38
C GLU A 130 40.15 17.55 5.87
N SER A 131 39.17 17.51 4.98
CA SER A 131 39.47 17.53 3.53
C SER A 131 38.58 18.40 2.64
N GLY A 132 37.62 19.15 3.19
CA GLY A 132 36.87 20.17 2.42
C GLY A 132 36.00 19.66 1.25
N GLY A 133 35.81 18.34 1.08
CA GLY A 133 34.98 17.74 0.08
C GLY A 133 33.63 17.23 0.67
N ALA A 134 32.55 17.47 -0.01
CA ALA A 134 31.26 16.81 0.34
C ALA A 134 31.43 15.31 0.18
N ASN A 135 30.96 14.54 1.17
CA ASN A 135 30.90 13.08 1.00
C ASN A 135 29.92 12.73 -0.12
N GLN A 136 30.37 11.91 -1.03
CA GLN A 136 29.56 11.41 -2.13
C GLN A 136 28.87 10.12 -1.69
N LEU A 137 27.55 10.17 -1.61
CA LEU A 137 26.70 9.01 -1.38
C LEU A 137 26.25 8.44 -2.73
N GLU A 138 26.55 7.19 -2.97
CA GLU A 138 26.10 6.47 -4.17
C GLU A 138 25.39 5.19 -3.75
N ILE A 139 24.23 4.92 -4.35
CA ILE A 139 23.50 3.68 -4.15
C ILE A 139 23.50 2.93 -5.49
N SER A 140 24.15 1.77 -5.50
CA SER A 140 24.28 0.94 -6.68
C SER A 140 22.95 0.27 -7.04
N LYS A 141 22.84 -0.24 -8.27
CA LYS A 141 21.61 -0.90 -8.77
C LYS A 141 21.23 -2.17 -8.02
N ASP A 142 22.15 -2.79 -7.32
CA ASP A 142 21.95 -3.95 -6.45
C ASP A 142 21.56 -3.60 -4.99
N GLY A 143 21.45 -2.29 -4.70
CA GLY A 143 21.13 -1.76 -3.37
C GLY A 143 22.33 -1.54 -2.45
N THR A 144 23.57 -1.75 -2.93
CA THR A 144 24.78 -1.46 -2.13
C THR A 144 24.96 0.04 -1.97
N ILE A 145 25.13 0.49 -0.74
CA ILE A 145 25.37 1.89 -0.35
C ILE A 145 26.87 2.12 -0.26
N LEU A 146 27.35 3.08 -1.04
CA LEU A 146 28.76 3.46 -1.07
C LEU A 146 28.90 4.91 -0.56
N ILE A 147 29.91 5.14 0.29
CA ILE A 147 30.34 6.46 0.70
C ILE A 147 31.77 6.67 0.20
N ASN A 148 31.98 7.66 -0.64
CA ASN A 148 33.27 7.94 -1.27
C ASN A 148 33.87 6.73 -2.01
N GLY A 149 32.98 5.90 -2.62
CA GLY A 149 33.36 4.66 -3.33
C GLY A 149 33.61 3.44 -2.43
N ASN A 150 33.48 3.57 -1.10
CA ASN A 150 33.62 2.45 -0.17
C ASN A 150 32.25 1.89 0.19
N PRO A 151 32.02 0.57 0.05
CA PRO A 151 30.76 -0.06 0.43
C PRO A 151 30.60 -0.02 1.96
N GLN A 152 29.43 0.42 2.43
CA GLN A 152 29.08 0.50 3.84
C GLN A 152 28.11 -0.61 4.24
N ASP A 153 26.99 -0.71 3.53
CA ASP A 153 25.96 -1.72 3.77
C ASP A 153 25.15 -1.90 2.47
N LYS A 154 24.20 -2.82 2.47
CA LYS A 154 23.31 -3.07 1.35
C LYS A 154 21.87 -3.06 1.82
N LEU A 155 20.99 -2.35 1.09
CA LEU A 155 19.57 -2.30 1.34
C LEU A 155 18.96 -3.71 1.32
N GLN A 156 18.25 -4.08 2.37
CA GLN A 156 17.51 -5.34 2.40
C GLN A 156 16.20 -5.18 1.62
N ILE A 157 16.19 -5.78 0.43
CA ILE A 157 15.02 -5.79 -0.45
C ILE A 157 14.53 -7.22 -0.53
N VAL A 158 13.22 -7.40 -0.31
CA VAL A 158 12.59 -8.72 -0.30
C VAL A 158 11.47 -8.78 -1.32
N LYS A 159 11.33 -9.91 -1.98
CA LYS A 159 10.26 -10.19 -2.92
C LYS A 159 9.17 -11.03 -2.25
N VAL A 160 7.93 -10.70 -2.57
CA VAL A 160 6.74 -11.46 -2.17
C VAL A 160 6.05 -11.94 -3.43
N ASP A 161 6.07 -13.25 -3.67
CA ASP A 161 5.49 -13.84 -4.88
C ASP A 161 3.96 -13.85 -4.85
N ASP A 162 3.36 -14.05 -3.69
CA ASP A 162 1.90 -14.07 -3.53
C ASP A 162 1.41 -12.82 -2.76
N PRO A 163 0.77 -11.87 -3.45
CA PRO A 163 0.23 -10.66 -2.80
C PRO A 163 -0.87 -10.93 -1.75
N THR A 164 -1.46 -12.12 -1.75
CA THR A 164 -2.56 -12.45 -0.82
C THR A 164 -2.09 -12.67 0.61
N VAL A 165 -0.79 -12.91 0.79
CA VAL A 165 -0.17 -13.08 2.12
C VAL A 165 0.18 -11.74 2.76
N LEU A 166 0.16 -10.66 2.00
CA LEU A 166 0.42 -9.32 2.50
C LEU A 166 -0.81 -8.74 3.18
N GLU A 167 -0.62 -8.25 4.38
CA GLU A 167 -1.60 -7.49 5.14
C GLU A 167 -1.15 -6.04 5.25
N ARG A 168 -2.01 -5.12 4.80
CA ARG A 168 -1.72 -3.69 4.86
C ARG A 168 -1.78 -3.19 6.30
N GLN A 169 -0.76 -2.46 6.71
CA GLN A 169 -0.70 -1.73 7.97
C GLN A 169 -0.52 -0.22 7.68
N GLY A 170 -1.59 0.54 7.90
CA GLY A 170 -1.61 1.96 7.53
C GLY A 170 -1.63 2.19 6.01
N SER A 171 -0.92 3.21 5.53
CA SER A 171 -0.95 3.63 4.12
C SER A 171 0.09 2.91 3.25
N THR A 172 1.34 2.78 3.72
CA THR A 172 2.48 2.32 2.92
C THR A 172 3.17 1.08 3.45
N TYR A 173 2.76 0.58 4.63
CA TYR A 173 3.35 -0.59 5.24
C TYR A 173 2.57 -1.86 4.95
N PHE A 174 3.30 -2.96 4.87
CA PHE A 174 2.76 -4.30 4.73
C PHE A 174 3.44 -5.23 5.73
N THR A 175 2.67 -6.15 6.28
CA THR A 175 3.17 -7.29 7.07
C THR A 175 2.84 -8.57 6.32
N VAL A 176 3.59 -9.61 6.58
CA VAL A 176 3.35 -10.95 6.05
C VAL A 176 2.56 -11.75 7.07
N LYS A 177 1.44 -12.37 6.65
CA LYS A 177 0.51 -13.08 7.55
C LYS A 177 1.09 -14.33 8.22
N ASP A 178 1.99 -15.01 7.53
CA ASP A 178 2.60 -16.26 7.98
C ASP A 178 4.13 -16.11 7.92
N GLU A 179 4.87 -16.97 8.62
CA GLU A 179 6.32 -17.11 8.50
C GLU A 179 6.67 -17.71 7.12
N ILE A 180 6.49 -16.90 6.06
CA ILE A 180 6.90 -17.28 4.72
C ILE A 180 8.33 -16.80 4.53
N GLU A 181 9.18 -17.67 4.02
CA GLU A 181 10.53 -17.30 3.62
C GLU A 181 10.43 -16.24 2.51
N LEU A 182 10.87 -15.03 2.85
CA LEU A 182 10.98 -13.93 1.89
C LEU A 182 12.19 -14.19 0.99
N SER A 183 11.99 -14.15 -0.31
CA SER A 183 13.07 -14.39 -1.27
C SER A 183 13.81 -13.09 -1.60
N ASP A 184 15.13 -13.17 -1.61
CA ASP A 184 15.99 -12.11 -2.14
C ASP A 184 16.29 -12.29 -3.63
N GLU A 185 15.75 -13.36 -4.25
CA GLU A 185 15.96 -13.64 -5.67
C GLU A 185 14.91 -12.95 -6.56
N GLY A 186 15.34 -12.42 -7.67
CA GLY A 186 14.45 -11.79 -8.65
C GLY A 186 13.90 -10.43 -8.23
N ILE A 187 14.60 -9.72 -7.34
CA ILE A 187 14.30 -8.34 -6.96
C ILE A 187 14.55 -7.39 -8.14
N GLY A 188 13.81 -6.27 -8.14
CA GLY A 188 14.00 -5.19 -9.11
C GLY A 188 15.33 -4.47 -8.94
N LEU A 189 15.63 -3.59 -9.87
CA LEU A 189 16.83 -2.75 -9.83
C LEU A 189 16.58 -1.52 -8.94
N VAL A 190 17.55 -1.18 -8.11
CA VAL A 190 17.52 0.03 -7.28
C VAL A 190 17.88 1.25 -8.12
N MET A 191 17.10 2.31 -7.98
CA MET A 191 17.31 3.60 -8.66
C MET A 191 17.42 4.70 -7.62
N GLN A 192 18.64 5.27 -7.48
CA GLN A 192 18.90 6.41 -6.62
C GLN A 192 18.38 7.72 -7.24
N GLY A 193 17.88 8.63 -6.43
CA GLY A 193 17.33 9.91 -6.88
C GLY A 193 15.91 9.82 -7.45
N TYR A 194 15.22 8.73 -7.20
CA TYR A 194 13.85 8.49 -7.63
C TYR A 194 12.99 8.02 -6.45
N PHE A 195 11.69 8.29 -6.54
CA PHE A 195 10.70 7.64 -5.70
C PHE A 195 9.59 7.02 -6.57
N GLU A 196 8.91 6.03 -6.02
CA GLU A 196 7.75 5.43 -6.67
C GLU A 196 6.49 6.18 -6.26
N LYS A 197 5.74 6.70 -7.23
CA LYS A 197 4.42 7.31 -7.01
C LYS A 197 3.36 6.23 -6.78
N GLY A 198 2.31 6.57 -6.05
CA GLY A 198 1.15 5.67 -5.91
C GLY A 198 0.64 5.20 -7.28
N ASN A 199 0.28 3.91 -7.39
CA ASN A 199 -0.21 3.29 -8.64
C ASN A 199 -1.72 3.48 -8.84
N VAL A 200 -2.26 4.57 -8.31
CA VAL A 200 -3.68 4.95 -8.37
C VAL A 200 -3.88 6.03 -9.42
N GLU A 201 -4.87 5.87 -10.28
CA GLU A 201 -5.24 6.87 -11.28
C GLU A 201 -6.34 7.81 -10.75
N PRO A 202 -6.02 9.11 -10.50
CA PRO A 202 -6.94 10.06 -9.85
C PRO A 202 -8.29 10.15 -10.50
N LEU A 203 -8.28 10.30 -11.83
CA LEU A 203 -9.49 10.55 -12.60
C LEU A 203 -10.42 9.33 -12.60
N ALA A 204 -9.85 8.13 -12.71
CA ALA A 204 -10.60 6.88 -12.65
C ALA A 204 -11.28 6.70 -11.29
N GLU A 205 -10.54 6.91 -10.18
CA GLU A 205 -11.09 6.80 -8.83
C GLU A 205 -12.19 7.83 -8.56
N MET A 206 -12.04 9.09 -9.03
CA MET A 206 -13.10 10.09 -8.88
C MET A 206 -14.37 9.71 -9.64
N VAL A 207 -14.25 9.17 -10.85
CA VAL A 207 -15.39 8.69 -11.63
C VAL A 207 -16.07 7.50 -10.94
N ASP A 208 -15.29 6.57 -10.41
CA ASP A 208 -15.83 5.42 -9.69
C ASP A 208 -16.49 5.83 -8.37
N MET A 209 -15.94 6.80 -7.65
CA MET A 209 -16.57 7.39 -6.46
C MET A 209 -17.93 8.02 -6.80
N MET A 210 -18.01 8.84 -7.85
CA MET A 210 -19.28 9.44 -8.28
C MET A 210 -20.31 8.36 -8.68
N ARG A 211 -19.89 7.32 -9.39
CA ARG A 211 -20.74 6.20 -9.78
C ARG A 211 -21.26 5.43 -8.54
N ASN A 212 -20.37 5.15 -7.59
CA ASN A 212 -20.74 4.48 -6.34
C ASN A 212 -21.76 5.30 -5.54
N MET A 213 -21.56 6.63 -5.43
CA MET A 213 -22.52 7.51 -4.77
C MET A 213 -23.90 7.50 -5.45
N GLN A 214 -23.96 7.60 -6.77
CA GLN A 214 -25.21 7.55 -7.53
C GLN A 214 -25.96 6.22 -7.35
N MET A 215 -25.21 5.11 -7.36
CA MET A 215 -25.79 3.78 -7.09
C MET A 215 -26.31 3.68 -5.65
N PHE A 216 -25.58 4.20 -4.67
CA PHE A 216 -25.98 4.20 -3.28
C PHE A 216 -27.27 5.01 -3.06
N GLU A 217 -27.36 6.22 -3.62
CA GLU A 217 -28.56 7.04 -3.57
C GLU A 217 -29.76 6.39 -4.26
N SER A 218 -29.53 5.72 -5.39
CA SER A 218 -30.58 4.96 -6.08
C SER A 218 -31.11 3.81 -5.22
N GLN A 219 -30.23 3.07 -4.57
CA GLN A 219 -30.59 2.00 -3.65
C GLN A 219 -31.38 2.51 -2.43
N GLN A 220 -30.95 3.65 -1.83
CA GLN A 220 -31.67 4.26 -0.73
C GLN A 220 -33.09 4.68 -1.14
N ARG A 221 -33.24 5.29 -2.31
CA ARG A 221 -34.56 5.66 -2.84
C ARG A 221 -35.46 4.44 -3.05
N ALA A 222 -34.91 3.34 -3.57
CA ALA A 222 -35.66 2.09 -3.77
C ALA A 222 -36.12 1.51 -2.42
N LEU A 223 -35.27 1.51 -1.39
CA LEU A 223 -35.63 1.07 -0.04
C LEU A 223 -36.77 1.91 0.55
N LYS A 224 -36.65 3.23 0.48
CA LYS A 224 -37.68 4.14 0.99
C LYS A 224 -39.04 3.91 0.29
N THR A 225 -39.03 3.72 -1.04
CA THR A 225 -40.25 3.43 -1.80
C THR A 225 -40.88 2.10 -1.35
N THR A 226 -40.06 1.08 -1.06
CA THR A 226 -40.53 -0.21 -0.57
C THR A 226 -41.14 -0.08 0.82
N ASP A 227 -40.51 0.67 1.74
CA ASP A 227 -41.02 0.93 3.08
C ASP A 227 -42.32 1.72 3.05
N ASP A 228 -42.42 2.74 2.18
CA ASP A 228 -43.65 3.52 2.00
C ASP A 228 -44.81 2.63 1.47
N MET A 229 -44.51 1.72 0.54
CA MET A 229 -45.51 0.75 0.05
C MET A 229 -45.97 -0.22 1.15
N LEU A 230 -45.03 -0.75 1.94
CA LEU A 230 -45.38 -1.66 3.06
C LEU A 230 -46.20 -0.92 4.13
N SER A 231 -45.88 0.33 4.45
CA SER A 231 -46.64 1.18 5.37
C SER A 231 -48.07 1.41 4.88
N GLN A 232 -48.25 1.68 3.58
CA GLN A 232 -49.59 1.86 2.97
C GLN A 232 -50.42 0.55 3.01
N VAL A 233 -49.79 -0.58 2.72
CA VAL A 233 -50.46 -1.90 2.79
C VAL A 233 -50.91 -2.23 4.20
N THR A 234 -50.02 -2.06 5.19
CA THR A 234 -50.33 -2.31 6.61
C THR A 234 -51.41 -1.36 7.14
N SER A 235 -51.39 -0.09 6.76
CA SER A 235 -52.41 0.89 7.18
C SER A 235 -53.77 0.62 6.54
N ARG A 236 -53.84 0.04 5.34
CA ARG A 236 -55.09 -0.35 4.71
C ARG A 236 -55.67 -1.67 5.28
N LEU A 237 -54.81 -2.66 5.57
CA LEU A 237 -55.20 -3.90 6.19
C LEU A 237 -55.63 -3.73 7.66
N GLY A 238 -55.09 -2.78 8.38
CA GLY A 238 -55.47 -2.47 9.76
C GLY A 238 -56.75 -1.65 9.91
N ARG A 239 -57.43 -1.30 8.80
CA ARG A 239 -58.72 -0.62 8.76
C ARG A 239 -59.91 -1.52 8.34
N LEU A 240 -59.67 -2.78 8.11
CA LEU A 240 -60.65 -3.84 7.91
C LEU A 240 -60.85 -4.61 9.23
#